data_f45b2968ff00372a6215a58180a6acb8
#
_entry.id   f45b2968ff00372a6215a58180a6acb8
#
_cell.length_a   1.000
_cell.length_b   1.000
_cell.length_c   1.000
_cell.angle_alpha   90.00
_cell.angle_beta   90.00
_cell.angle_gamma   90.00
#
_symmetry.space_group_name_H-M   'P 1'
#
loop_
_entity.id
_entity.type
_entity.pdbx_description
1 polymer ?
#
loop_
_entity_poly.entity_id
_entity_poly.type
_entity_poly.pdbx_seq_one_letter_code
_entity_poly.pdbx_strand_id
1 'polypeptide(L)'
;MTEQTGPILGGDFEVLVLTGMSGAGRSTAANTLEDLGWYVVDNLPPQMIIPLVELVARADGKLPKVAVVADVRSRYTFSELENSLADYQDQGVRIKILFLDASDEVLVRRFESVRRPHPLQEDGTLIDGIDAERAMLSEIRNKADYRVDTSDLNVHQLGAEIKRIFDTENVSALRITV
;
A
#
# COMPACT_ATOMS: atom_id res chain seq x y z
N MET A 1 -0.77 34.51 21.73
CA MET A 1 -0.37 34.09 20.38
C MET A 1 0.70 33.02 20.56
N THR A 2 0.31 31.80 20.67
CA THR A 2 1.22 30.65 20.69
C THR A 2 1.20 30.05 19.30
N GLU A 3 2.22 30.36 18.50
CA GLU A 3 2.54 29.63 17.31
C GLU A 3 2.77 28.16 17.69
N GLN A 4 1.82 27.32 17.39
CA GLN A 4 2.08 25.88 17.35
C GLN A 4 2.95 25.63 16.10
N THR A 5 4.24 25.79 16.29
CA THR A 5 5.22 25.21 15.38
C THR A 5 5.06 23.71 15.53
N GLY A 6 4.32 23.10 14.61
CA GLY A 6 4.26 21.66 14.51
C GLY A 6 5.68 21.11 14.39
N PRO A 7 5.97 19.91 14.89
CA PRO A 7 7.32 19.38 14.83
C PRO A 7 7.77 19.33 13.38
N ILE A 8 8.89 19.99 13.09
CA ILE A 8 9.60 19.82 11.83
C ILE A 8 9.92 18.32 11.77
N LEU A 9 9.25 17.61 10.87
CA LEU A 9 9.49 16.20 10.63
C LEU A 9 10.85 16.07 9.95
N GLY A 10 11.92 16.11 10.75
CA GLY A 10 13.28 15.95 10.29
C GLY A 10 13.64 14.48 10.24
N GLY A 11 13.67 13.91 9.07
CA GLY A 11 14.16 12.56 8.83
C GLY A 11 13.77 12.04 7.46
N ASP A 12 14.70 11.45 6.75
CA ASP A 12 14.46 10.69 5.51
C ASP A 12 13.73 9.39 5.86
N PHE A 13 12.42 9.43 5.98
CA PHE A 13 11.62 8.22 6.10
C PHE A 13 10.60 8.12 4.95
N GLU A 14 10.28 6.89 4.62
CA GLU A 14 9.40 6.55 3.51
C GLU A 14 8.24 5.69 4.00
N VAL A 15 7.04 6.05 3.59
CA VAL A 15 5.82 5.30 3.86
C VAL A 15 5.28 4.77 2.55
N LEU A 16 5.13 3.45 2.47
CA LEU A 16 4.51 2.77 1.35
C LEU A 16 3.13 2.27 1.74
N VAL A 17 2.10 2.73 1.06
CA VAL A 17 0.75 2.20 1.20
C VAL A 17 0.56 1.07 0.18
N LEU A 18 0.51 -0.16 0.67
CA LEU A 18 0.24 -1.36 -0.14
C LEU A 18 -1.25 -1.65 -0.11
N THR A 19 -1.87 -1.61 -1.25
CA THR A 19 -3.29 -1.94 -1.43
C THR A 19 -3.53 -2.66 -2.76
N GLY A 20 -4.76 -2.96 -3.08
CA GLY A 20 -5.11 -3.62 -4.33
C GLY A 20 -6.29 -4.57 -4.19
N MET A 21 -6.63 -5.20 -5.29
CA MET A 21 -7.73 -6.16 -5.35
C MET A 21 -7.50 -7.34 -4.39
N SER A 22 -8.55 -7.77 -3.73
CA SER A 22 -8.53 -9.01 -2.94
C SER A 22 -8.17 -10.19 -3.84
N GLY A 23 -7.15 -10.97 -3.43
CA GLY A 23 -6.61 -12.06 -4.25
C GLY A 23 -5.52 -11.64 -5.24
N ALA A 24 -5.13 -10.37 -5.29
CA ALA A 24 -4.06 -9.88 -6.18
C ALA A 24 -2.63 -10.12 -5.65
N GLY A 25 -2.46 -10.65 -4.43
CA GLY A 25 -1.14 -11.03 -3.90
C GLY A 25 -0.56 -10.06 -2.86
N ARG A 26 -1.38 -9.30 -2.16
CA ARG A 26 -0.94 -8.34 -1.13
C ARG A 26 -0.06 -8.98 -0.05
N SER A 27 -0.43 -10.18 0.43
CA SER A 27 0.36 -10.90 1.45
C SER A 27 1.76 -11.27 0.95
N THR A 28 1.88 -11.71 -0.29
CA THR A 28 3.17 -12.02 -0.92
C THR A 28 4.04 -10.77 -1.04
N ALA A 29 3.46 -9.66 -1.48
CA ALA A 29 4.16 -8.40 -1.57
C ALA A 29 4.61 -7.89 -0.20
N ALA A 30 3.75 -7.99 0.82
CA ALA A 30 4.07 -7.62 2.19
C ALA A 30 5.26 -8.42 2.74
N ASN A 31 5.25 -9.75 2.59
CA ASN A 31 6.36 -10.62 3.01
C ASN A 31 7.67 -10.27 2.29
N THR A 32 7.59 -9.96 1.00
CA THR A 32 8.77 -9.56 0.23
C THR A 32 9.33 -8.23 0.71
N LEU A 33 8.49 -7.27 1.06
CA LEU A 33 8.92 -6.00 1.64
C LEU A 33 9.60 -6.18 3.00
N GLU A 34 9.09 -7.09 3.85
CA GLU A 34 9.77 -7.47 5.10
C GLU A 34 11.16 -8.03 4.83
N ASP A 35 11.30 -8.92 3.85
CA ASP A 35 12.60 -9.46 3.43
C ASP A 35 13.58 -8.38 2.94
N LEU A 36 13.06 -7.28 2.40
CA LEU A 36 13.83 -6.11 1.97
C LEU A 36 14.13 -5.13 3.13
N GLY A 37 13.73 -5.44 4.34
CA GLY A 37 13.99 -4.63 5.52
C GLY A 37 12.94 -3.55 5.82
N TRP A 38 11.80 -3.58 5.17
CA TRP A 38 10.67 -2.71 5.50
C TRP A 38 10.00 -3.16 6.79
N TYR A 39 9.62 -2.20 7.62
CA TYR A 39 8.71 -2.47 8.73
C TYR A 39 7.28 -2.54 8.18
N VAL A 40 6.67 -3.71 8.20
CA VAL A 40 5.35 -3.93 7.59
C VAL A 40 4.28 -3.97 8.68
N VAL A 41 3.26 -3.13 8.52
CA VAL A 41 2.05 -3.14 9.35
C VAL A 41 0.89 -3.64 8.50
N ASP A 42 0.42 -4.83 8.82
CA ASP A 42 -0.67 -5.47 8.07
C ASP A 42 -2.04 -5.10 8.66
N ASN A 43 -3.03 -5.08 7.77
CA ASN A 43 -4.44 -4.87 8.12
C ASN A 43 -4.70 -3.58 8.94
N LEU A 44 -3.99 -2.50 8.62
CA LEU A 44 -4.17 -1.23 9.29
C LEU A 44 -5.42 -0.52 8.76
N PRO A 45 -6.36 -0.13 9.63
CA PRO A 45 -7.47 0.71 9.23
C PRO A 45 -6.97 2.05 8.65
N PRO A 46 -7.57 2.59 7.59
CA PRO A 46 -7.12 3.84 6.96
C PRO A 46 -6.97 5.01 7.95
N GLN A 47 -7.85 5.09 8.95
CA GLN A 47 -7.81 6.12 10.00
C GLN A 47 -6.54 6.09 10.86
N MET A 48 -5.86 4.94 10.91
CA MET A 48 -4.64 4.74 11.69
C MET A 48 -3.36 5.05 10.90
N ILE A 49 -3.46 5.29 9.60
CA ILE A 49 -2.29 5.60 8.76
C ILE A 49 -1.62 6.89 9.22
N ILE A 50 -2.40 7.94 9.46
CA ILE A 50 -1.87 9.23 9.91
C ILE A 50 -1.20 9.13 11.29
N PRO A 51 -1.84 8.56 12.34
CA PRO A 51 -1.17 8.32 13.61
C PRO A 51 0.13 7.50 13.48
N LEU A 52 0.15 6.52 12.57
CA LEU A 52 1.37 5.74 12.31
C LEU A 52 2.47 6.61 11.67
N VAL A 53 2.14 7.43 10.68
CA VAL A 53 3.09 8.37 10.05
C VAL A 53 3.69 9.30 11.08
N GLU A 54 2.88 9.85 11.98
CA GLU A 54 3.35 10.71 13.07
C GLU A 54 4.29 9.96 14.03
N LEU A 55 3.94 8.72 14.38
CA LEU A 55 4.77 7.88 15.23
C LEU A 55 6.13 7.60 14.60
N VAL A 56 6.15 7.25 13.32
CA VAL A 56 7.38 6.97 12.57
C VAL A 56 8.23 8.23 12.45
N ALA A 57 7.61 9.37 12.19
CA ALA A 57 8.29 10.65 12.11
C ALA A 57 9.01 11.02 13.42
N ARG A 58 8.40 10.66 14.58
CA ARG A 58 8.99 10.87 15.91
C ARG A 58 10.04 9.82 16.29
N ALA A 59 10.12 8.71 15.57
CA ALA A 59 11.06 7.63 15.86
C ALA A 59 12.52 7.95 15.51
N ASP A 60 12.80 9.15 15.02
CA ASP A 60 14.14 9.72 14.83
C ASP A 60 15.08 8.84 13.98
N GLY A 61 14.56 8.38 12.84
CA GLY A 61 15.31 7.55 11.89
C GLY A 61 15.42 6.06 12.25
N LYS A 62 14.81 5.62 13.35
CA LYS A 62 14.82 4.20 13.76
C LYS A 62 13.95 3.29 12.86
N LEU A 63 12.99 3.90 12.17
CA LEU A 63 12.10 3.21 11.24
C LEU A 63 12.07 3.97 9.89
N PRO A 64 13.14 3.86 9.07
CA PRO A 64 13.26 4.68 7.87
C PRO A 64 12.32 4.26 6.74
N LYS A 65 11.82 3.03 6.76
CA LYS A 65 10.94 2.45 5.73
C LYS A 65 9.79 1.68 6.38
N VAL A 66 8.59 2.18 6.18
CA VAL A 66 7.36 1.55 6.71
C VAL A 66 6.41 1.25 5.57
N ALA A 67 5.97 0.01 5.46
CA ALA A 67 4.92 -0.40 4.55
C ALA A 67 3.63 -0.68 5.32
N VAL A 68 2.54 -0.10 4.88
CA VAL A 68 1.22 -0.28 5.47
C VAL A 68 0.35 -1.05 4.49
N VAL A 69 -0.09 -2.22 4.87
CA VAL A 69 -1.10 -2.96 4.10
C VAL A 69 -2.47 -2.45 4.49
N ALA A 70 -3.04 -1.60 3.64
CA ALA A 70 -4.32 -0.95 3.89
C ALA A 70 -5.47 -1.74 3.27
N ASP A 71 -6.49 -2.00 4.08
CA ASP A 71 -7.78 -2.49 3.61
C ASP A 71 -8.72 -1.30 3.39
N VAL A 72 -8.81 -0.85 2.14
CA VAL A 72 -9.59 0.33 1.74
C VAL A 72 -11.08 0.03 1.54
N ARG A 73 -11.53 -1.19 1.90
CA ARG A 73 -12.95 -1.59 1.82
C ARG A 73 -13.82 -0.94 2.88
N SER A 74 -13.25 -0.29 3.87
CA SER A 74 -14.01 0.48 4.85
C SER A 74 -14.61 1.74 4.20
N ARG A 75 -15.77 2.17 4.69
CA ARG A 75 -16.57 3.29 4.16
C ARG A 75 -15.89 4.67 4.21
N TYR A 76 -14.66 4.73 4.68
CA TYR A 76 -13.86 5.95 4.59
C TYR A 76 -13.44 6.15 3.15
N THR A 77 -13.80 7.29 2.63
CA THR A 77 -13.43 7.65 1.27
C THR A 77 -11.92 7.80 1.17
N PHE A 78 -11.34 7.20 0.14
CA PHE A 78 -9.92 7.36 -0.16
C PHE A 78 -9.51 8.85 -0.23
N SER A 79 -10.43 9.72 -0.66
CA SER A 79 -10.23 11.16 -0.71
C SER A 79 -9.95 11.79 0.66
N GLU A 80 -10.56 11.33 1.74
CA GLU A 80 -10.24 11.81 3.10
C GLU A 80 -8.83 11.41 3.52
N LEU A 81 -8.45 10.18 3.25
CA LEU A 81 -7.09 9.71 3.48
C LEU A 81 -6.07 10.49 2.64
N GLU A 82 -6.36 10.68 1.36
CA GLU A 82 -5.49 11.42 0.43
C GLU A 82 -5.25 12.85 0.88
N ASN A 83 -6.29 13.58 1.25
CA ASN A 83 -6.15 14.95 1.74
C ASN A 83 -5.26 15.00 2.99
N SER A 84 -5.45 14.07 3.92
CA SER A 84 -4.61 13.99 5.10
C SER A 84 -3.16 13.63 4.78
N LEU A 85 -2.93 12.73 3.84
CA LEU A 85 -1.58 12.36 3.39
C LEU A 85 -0.88 13.49 2.64
N ALA A 86 -1.62 14.29 1.87
CA ALA A 86 -1.07 15.45 1.14
C ALA A 86 -0.41 16.45 2.09
N ASP A 87 -1.01 16.71 3.24
CA ASP A 87 -0.45 17.62 4.26
C ASP A 87 0.92 17.13 4.75
N TYR A 88 1.11 15.82 4.89
CA TYR A 88 2.40 15.23 5.30
C TYR A 88 3.41 15.20 4.16
N GLN A 89 2.96 15.01 2.92
CA GLN A 89 3.83 15.12 1.75
C GLN A 89 4.39 16.54 1.60
N ASP A 90 3.58 17.56 1.85
CA ASP A 90 4.01 18.97 1.85
C ASP A 90 5.04 19.26 2.95
N GLN A 91 5.04 18.48 4.04
CA GLN A 91 6.04 18.54 5.11
C GLN A 91 7.30 17.71 4.83
N GLY A 92 7.43 17.13 3.64
CA GLY A 92 8.61 16.38 3.21
C GLY A 92 8.58 14.87 3.48
N VAL A 93 7.45 14.34 3.96
CA VAL A 93 7.27 12.88 4.10
C VAL A 93 7.08 12.25 2.72
N ARG A 94 7.90 11.26 2.40
CA ARG A 94 7.73 10.48 1.16
C ARG A 94 6.67 9.40 1.36
N ILE A 95 5.51 9.59 0.75
CA ILE A 95 4.42 8.63 0.75
C ILE A 95 4.18 8.15 -0.66
N LYS A 96 4.26 6.84 -0.87
CA LYS A 96 4.04 6.17 -2.15
C LYS A 96 2.92 5.14 -2.01
N ILE A 97 2.23 4.88 -3.10
CA ILE A 97 1.15 3.90 -3.18
C ILE A 97 1.53 2.80 -4.16
N LEU A 98 1.54 1.57 -3.69
CA LEU A 98 1.67 0.37 -4.50
C LEU A 98 0.31 -0.30 -4.62
N PHE A 99 -0.20 -0.40 -5.84
CA PHE A 99 -1.48 -1.05 -6.14
C PHE A 99 -1.24 -2.37 -6.87
N LEU A 100 -1.77 -3.46 -6.30
CA LEU A 100 -1.76 -4.77 -6.93
C LEU A 100 -3.11 -5.05 -7.60
N ASP A 101 -3.06 -5.42 -8.84
CA ASP A 101 -4.23 -5.74 -9.66
C ASP A 101 -4.11 -7.14 -10.29
N ALA A 102 -5.21 -7.67 -10.73
CA ALA A 102 -5.27 -8.86 -11.57
C ALA A 102 -6.56 -8.84 -12.39
N SER A 103 -6.60 -9.60 -13.50
CA SER A 103 -7.81 -9.73 -14.30
C SER A 103 -8.92 -10.43 -13.50
N ASP A 104 -10.16 -10.15 -13.85
CA ASP A 104 -11.33 -10.74 -13.19
C ASP A 104 -11.30 -12.26 -13.27
N GLU A 105 -10.90 -12.82 -14.41
CA GLU A 105 -10.76 -14.27 -14.61
C GLU A 105 -9.76 -14.89 -13.64
N VAL A 106 -8.64 -14.23 -13.42
CA VAL A 106 -7.60 -14.70 -12.49
C VAL A 106 -8.08 -14.60 -11.06
N LEU A 107 -8.73 -13.49 -10.69
CA LEU A 107 -9.28 -13.29 -9.36
C LEU A 107 -10.34 -14.35 -9.04
N VAL A 108 -11.28 -14.60 -9.95
CA VAL A 108 -12.30 -15.68 -9.81
C VAL A 108 -11.61 -17.01 -9.53
N ARG A 109 -10.64 -17.39 -10.35
CA ARG A 109 -9.91 -18.65 -10.21
C ARG A 109 -9.19 -18.78 -8.88
N ARG A 110 -8.57 -17.68 -8.41
CA ARG A 110 -7.87 -17.63 -7.11
C ARG A 110 -8.86 -17.78 -5.94
N PHE A 111 -10.01 -17.12 -5.97
CA PHE A 111 -11.03 -17.25 -4.95
C PHE A 111 -11.65 -18.65 -4.92
N GLU A 112 -11.94 -19.22 -6.07
CA GLU A 112 -12.47 -20.59 -6.17
C GLU A 112 -11.49 -21.63 -5.59
N SER A 113 -10.18 -21.44 -5.80
CA SER A 113 -9.15 -22.34 -5.29
C SER A 113 -9.07 -22.36 -3.75
N VAL A 114 -9.31 -21.21 -3.09
CA VAL A 114 -9.27 -21.10 -1.62
C VAL A 114 -10.64 -21.31 -0.96
N ARG A 115 -11.70 -21.45 -1.73
CA ARG A 115 -13.06 -21.67 -1.25
C ARG A 115 -13.53 -20.64 -0.21
N ARG A 116 -13.12 -19.39 -0.37
CA ARG A 116 -13.56 -18.27 0.46
C ARG A 116 -14.47 -17.36 -0.34
N PRO A 117 -15.57 -16.86 0.25
CA PRO A 117 -16.39 -15.85 -0.41
C PRO A 117 -15.58 -14.54 -0.53
N HIS A 118 -15.87 -13.77 -1.57
CA HIS A 118 -15.32 -12.44 -1.70
C HIS A 118 -15.91 -11.53 -0.61
N PRO A 119 -15.10 -10.66 0.03
CA PRO A 119 -15.57 -9.80 1.12
C PRO A 119 -16.75 -8.90 0.77
N LEU A 120 -16.90 -8.50 -0.49
CA LEU A 120 -18.00 -7.66 -0.99
C LEU A 120 -19.04 -8.44 -1.79
N GLN A 121 -19.00 -9.76 -1.75
CA GLN A 121 -19.97 -10.60 -2.49
C GLN A 121 -21.38 -10.49 -1.92
N GLU A 122 -21.50 -10.34 -0.62
CA GLU A 122 -22.79 -10.32 0.09
C GLU A 122 -23.67 -11.52 -0.35
N ASP A 123 -24.90 -11.24 -0.82
CA ASP A 123 -25.83 -12.26 -1.34
C ASP A 123 -25.69 -12.47 -2.86
N GLY A 124 -24.73 -11.83 -3.50
CA GLY A 124 -24.48 -11.89 -4.94
C GLY A 124 -23.50 -13.00 -5.35
N THR A 125 -23.02 -12.89 -6.57
CA THR A 125 -22.00 -13.80 -7.12
C THR A 125 -20.59 -13.30 -6.78
N LEU A 126 -19.59 -14.16 -6.96
CA LEU A 126 -18.19 -13.79 -6.81
C LEU A 126 -17.81 -12.63 -7.73
N ILE A 127 -18.29 -12.65 -8.99
CA ILE A 127 -18.02 -11.59 -9.95
C ILE A 127 -18.64 -10.25 -9.49
N ASP A 128 -19.82 -10.26 -8.90
CA ASP A 128 -20.45 -9.06 -8.34
C ASP A 128 -19.58 -8.44 -7.25
N GLY A 129 -18.97 -9.26 -6.40
CA GLY A 129 -18.04 -8.83 -5.36
C GLY A 129 -16.76 -8.21 -5.94
N ILE A 130 -16.19 -8.84 -6.97
CA ILE A 130 -15.00 -8.33 -7.66
C ILE A 130 -15.29 -6.99 -8.35
N ASP A 131 -16.42 -6.88 -9.05
CA ASP A 131 -16.83 -5.65 -9.72
C ASP A 131 -17.06 -4.51 -8.72
N ALA A 132 -17.70 -4.79 -7.60
CA ALA A 132 -17.91 -3.82 -6.52
C ALA A 132 -16.58 -3.32 -5.92
N GLU A 133 -15.64 -4.23 -5.67
CA GLU A 133 -14.30 -3.87 -5.17
C GLU A 133 -13.52 -3.03 -6.19
N ARG A 134 -13.56 -3.43 -7.47
CA ARG A 134 -12.88 -2.72 -8.54
C ARG A 134 -13.40 -1.29 -8.70
N ALA A 135 -14.72 -1.10 -8.61
CA ALA A 135 -15.32 0.24 -8.62
C ALA A 135 -14.89 1.08 -7.41
N MET A 136 -14.89 0.47 -6.23
CA MET A 136 -14.48 1.13 -4.98
C MET A 136 -13.00 1.56 -4.99
N LEU A 137 -12.13 0.74 -5.56
CA LEU A 137 -10.69 0.97 -5.60
C LEU A 137 -10.22 1.76 -6.84
N SER A 138 -11.11 2.15 -7.73
CA SER A 138 -10.75 2.79 -9.01
C SER A 138 -9.95 4.09 -8.82
N GLU A 139 -10.30 4.88 -7.84
CA GLU A 139 -9.62 6.16 -7.55
C GLU A 139 -8.19 5.94 -7.07
N ILE A 140 -7.98 5.09 -6.06
CA ILE A 140 -6.65 4.79 -5.54
C ILE A 140 -5.77 4.08 -6.59
N ARG A 141 -6.37 3.23 -7.42
CA ARG A 141 -5.67 2.60 -8.53
C ARG A 141 -5.11 3.63 -9.52
N ASN A 142 -5.91 4.65 -9.85
CA ASN A 142 -5.50 5.69 -10.79
C ASN A 142 -4.40 6.60 -10.24
N LYS A 143 -4.36 6.79 -8.93
CA LYS A 143 -3.39 7.63 -8.23
C LYS A 143 -2.16 6.88 -7.72
N ALA A 144 -2.12 5.56 -7.86
CA ALA A 144 -1.00 4.74 -7.42
C ALA A 144 0.30 5.11 -8.15
N ASP A 145 1.39 5.24 -7.38
CA ASP A 145 2.73 5.48 -7.91
C ASP A 145 3.28 4.24 -8.63
N TYR A 146 2.98 3.07 -8.09
CA TYR A 146 3.33 1.76 -8.65
C TYR A 146 2.09 0.92 -8.84
N ARG A 147 1.95 0.34 -10.03
CA ARG A 147 0.87 -0.62 -10.33
C ARG A 147 1.49 -1.90 -10.86
N VAL A 148 1.16 -3.01 -10.23
CA VAL A 148 1.64 -4.33 -10.62
C VAL A 148 0.44 -5.20 -10.96
N ASP A 149 0.38 -5.64 -12.21
CA ASP A 149 -0.58 -6.64 -12.66
C ASP A 149 0.00 -8.03 -12.36
N THR A 150 -0.65 -8.76 -11.47
CA THR A 150 -0.22 -10.07 -11.02
C THR A 150 -0.91 -11.22 -11.74
N SER A 151 -1.66 -10.94 -12.81
CA SER A 151 -2.46 -11.94 -13.54
C SER A 151 -1.64 -13.14 -14.00
N ASP A 152 -0.45 -12.89 -14.52
CA ASP A 152 0.45 -13.90 -15.07
C ASP A 152 1.64 -14.25 -14.14
N LEU A 153 1.60 -13.76 -12.89
CA LEU A 153 2.68 -13.96 -11.94
C LEU A 153 2.32 -15.04 -10.92
N ASN A 154 3.26 -15.95 -10.67
CA ASN A 154 3.23 -16.79 -9.49
C ASN A 154 3.83 -16.05 -8.27
N VAL A 155 3.81 -16.69 -7.10
CA VAL A 155 4.32 -16.11 -5.84
C VAL A 155 5.79 -15.68 -5.96
N HIS A 156 6.63 -16.48 -6.60
CA HIS A 156 8.06 -16.19 -6.78
C HIS A 156 8.29 -15.03 -7.76
N GLN A 157 7.54 -15.00 -8.85
CA GLN A 157 7.63 -13.94 -9.85
C GLN A 157 7.14 -12.60 -9.29
N LEU A 158 6.06 -12.60 -8.49
CA LEU A 158 5.60 -11.40 -7.81
C LEU A 158 6.66 -10.89 -6.82
N GLY A 159 7.25 -11.77 -6.02
CA GLY A 159 8.35 -11.41 -5.12
C GLY A 159 9.53 -10.79 -5.87
N ALA A 160 9.92 -11.37 -7.01
CA ALA A 160 10.99 -10.83 -7.86
C ALA A 160 10.64 -9.44 -8.40
N GLU A 161 9.39 -9.20 -8.82
CA GLU A 161 8.94 -7.90 -9.32
C GLU A 161 8.95 -6.83 -8.21
N ILE A 162 8.49 -7.16 -7.01
CA ILE A 162 8.56 -6.25 -5.84
C ILE A 162 10.02 -5.92 -5.51
N LYS A 163 10.91 -6.89 -5.50
CA LYS A 163 12.35 -6.66 -5.30
C LYS A 163 12.92 -5.73 -6.38
N ARG A 164 12.59 -5.97 -7.64
CA ARG A 164 13.04 -5.13 -8.76
C ARG A 164 12.63 -3.66 -8.57
N ILE A 165 11.41 -3.40 -8.14
CA ILE A 165 10.90 -2.04 -7.94
C ILE A 165 11.62 -1.35 -6.78
N PHE A 166 11.76 -2.03 -5.63
CA PHE A 166 12.22 -1.39 -4.40
C PHE A 166 13.73 -1.52 -4.13
N ASP A 167 14.42 -2.52 -4.67
CA ASP A 167 15.89 -2.59 -4.60
C ASP A 167 16.57 -1.51 -5.44
N THR A 168 15.98 -1.15 -6.58
CA THR A 168 16.55 -0.12 -7.47
C THR A 168 16.52 1.27 -6.84
N GLU A 169 15.57 1.56 -5.97
CA GLU A 169 15.52 2.82 -5.21
C GLU A 169 16.67 2.94 -4.21
N ASN A 170 17.10 1.83 -3.60
CA ASN A 170 18.27 1.82 -2.72
C ASN A 170 19.57 2.16 -3.45
N VAL A 171 19.71 1.74 -4.69
CA VAL A 171 20.92 2.02 -5.50
C VAL A 171 20.99 3.48 -5.93
N SER A 172 19.84 4.12 -6.16
CA SER A 172 19.79 5.54 -6.51
C SER A 172 20.13 6.46 -5.33
N ALA A 173 19.77 6.06 -4.11
CA ALA A 173 20.13 6.79 -2.89
C ALA A 173 21.63 6.72 -2.57
N LEU A 174 22.31 5.65 -2.98
CA LEU A 174 23.75 5.46 -2.78
C LEU A 174 24.61 6.18 -3.84
N ARG A 175 24.02 6.70 -4.91
CA ARG A 175 24.76 7.39 -6.00
C ARG A 175 24.88 8.90 -5.83
N ILE A 176 24.36 9.49 -4.76
CA ILE A 176 24.44 10.93 -4.49
C ILE A 176 25.37 11.23 -3.30
N THR A 177 26.48 10.53 -3.21
CA THR A 177 27.57 10.95 -2.31
C THR A 177 28.89 10.80 -3.04
N VAL A 178 29.17 11.76 -3.88
CA VAL A 178 30.54 12.11 -4.30
C VAL A 178 30.65 13.63 -4.31
#